data_4830e8995ccb2195b1b82429b7958469
#
_entry.id   4830e8995ccb2195b1b82429b7958469
#
_cell.length_a   1.000
_cell.length_b   1.000
_cell.length_c   1.000
_cell.angle_alpha   90.00
_cell.angle_beta   90.00
_cell.angle_gamma   90.00
#
_symmetry.space_group_name_H-M   'P 1'
#
loop_
_entity.id
_entity.type
_entity.pdbx_description
1 polymer ?
#
loop_
_entity_poly.entity_id
_entity_poly.type
_entity_poly.pdbx_seq_one_letter_code
_entity_poly.pdbx_strand_id
1 'polypeptide(L)'
;MSETAEKYLTLRGANSDIYFFQKRVSERVASIIGTNFVKTSLKTKVLDEAISSRDMLINALNELENTDISDIGEHFLNVFEDFGISAKPSD
;
A
#
# COMPACT_ATOMS: atom_id res chain seq x y z
N MET A 1 -8.93 21.55 -7.37
CA MET A 1 -8.58 20.24 -7.87
C MET A 1 -8.17 19.33 -6.73
N SER A 2 -8.84 18.25 -6.62
CA SER A 2 -8.57 17.36 -5.51
C SER A 2 -8.08 15.99 -6.00
N GLU A 3 -7.33 16.00 -7.09
CA GLU A 3 -6.83 14.76 -7.65
C GLU A 3 -5.99 13.99 -6.64
N THR A 4 -5.25 14.71 -5.79
CA THR A 4 -4.40 14.05 -4.82
C THR A 4 -5.20 13.28 -3.79
N ALA A 5 -6.42 13.72 -3.50
CA ALA A 5 -7.25 13.03 -2.51
C ALA A 5 -7.64 11.64 -2.96
N GLU A 6 -7.70 11.41 -4.28
CA GLU A 6 -8.09 10.10 -4.81
C GLU A 6 -6.95 9.40 -5.52
N LYS A 7 -5.75 9.93 -5.39
CA LYS A 7 -4.60 9.32 -6.05
C LYS A 7 -4.36 7.93 -5.49
N TYR A 8 -4.13 6.98 -6.39
CA TYR A 8 -3.91 5.56 -6.05
C TYR A 8 -5.15 4.88 -5.47
N LEU A 9 -6.30 5.54 -5.51
CA LEU A 9 -7.53 4.95 -5.00
C LEU A 9 -8.49 4.65 -6.15
N THR A 10 -9.23 3.55 -6.02
CA THR A 10 -10.27 3.20 -6.98
C THR A 10 -11.40 2.52 -6.23
N LEU A 11 -12.60 2.65 -6.75
CA LEU A 11 -13.77 1.99 -6.18
C LEU A 11 -14.02 0.70 -6.93
N ARG A 12 -14.24 -0.38 -6.20
CA ARG A 12 -14.50 -1.68 -6.76
C ARG A 12 -15.51 -2.43 -5.93
N GLY A 13 -15.96 -3.56 -6.48
CA GLY A 13 -16.95 -4.39 -5.85
C GLY A 13 -18.22 -4.39 -6.66
N ALA A 14 -19.18 -5.21 -6.25
CA ALA A 14 -20.44 -5.36 -6.98
C ALA A 14 -21.15 -4.02 -7.17
N ASN A 15 -21.03 -3.15 -6.17
CA ASN A 15 -21.66 -1.82 -6.21
C ASN A 15 -20.62 -0.70 -6.32
N SER A 16 -19.38 -1.05 -6.60
CA SER A 16 -18.28 -0.08 -6.72
C SER A 16 -18.20 0.80 -5.48
N ASP A 17 -18.35 0.20 -4.31
CA ASP A 17 -18.44 0.98 -3.08
C ASP A 17 -17.29 0.71 -2.10
N ILE A 18 -16.33 -0.14 -2.47
CA ILE A 18 -15.18 -0.41 -1.61
C ILE A 18 -13.92 0.15 -2.25
N TYR A 19 -13.16 0.89 -1.49
CA TYR A 19 -11.94 1.50 -1.99
C TYR A 19 -10.81 0.48 -2.04
N PHE A 20 -10.06 0.52 -3.13
CA PHE A 20 -8.86 -0.28 -3.33
C PHE A 20 -7.68 0.65 -3.52
N PHE A 21 -6.53 0.23 -3.03
CA PHE A 21 -5.27 0.94 -3.23
C PHE A 21 -4.54 0.28 -4.40
N GLN A 22 -4.07 1.10 -5.34
CA GLN A 22 -3.30 0.63 -6.48
C GLN A 22 -2.11 1.55 -6.69
N LYS A 23 -0.92 0.98 -6.79
CA LYS A 23 0.26 1.77 -7.02
C LYS A 23 1.36 0.89 -7.59
N ARG A 24 2.02 1.41 -8.61
CA ARG A 24 3.22 0.76 -9.14
C ARG A 24 4.39 1.08 -8.22
N VAL A 25 5.24 0.11 -7.99
CA VAL A 25 6.41 0.27 -7.13
C VAL A 25 7.68 0.09 -7.94
N SER A 26 8.80 0.55 -7.38
CA SER A 26 10.09 0.44 -8.04
C SER A 26 10.57 -1.01 -8.01
N GLU A 27 11.62 -1.29 -8.79
CA GLU A 27 12.19 -2.63 -8.81
C GLU A 27 12.73 -3.03 -7.44
N ARG A 28 13.27 -2.07 -6.70
CA ARG A 28 13.76 -2.34 -5.35
C ARG A 28 12.65 -2.87 -4.46
N VAL A 29 11.52 -2.16 -4.44
CA VAL A 29 10.39 -2.59 -3.63
C VAL A 29 9.78 -3.86 -4.21
N ALA A 30 9.70 -3.97 -5.52
CA ALA A 30 9.13 -5.14 -6.16
C ALA A 30 9.88 -6.42 -5.77
N SER A 31 11.20 -6.34 -5.64
CA SER A 31 11.98 -7.52 -5.26
C SER A 31 11.72 -7.92 -3.81
N ILE A 32 11.28 -6.99 -2.98
CA ILE A 32 10.98 -7.25 -1.59
C ILE A 32 9.59 -7.84 -1.41
N ILE A 33 8.60 -7.25 -2.10
CA ILE A 33 7.20 -7.67 -1.92
C ILE A 33 6.74 -8.68 -2.97
N GLY A 34 7.56 -8.94 -3.97
CA GLY A 34 7.24 -9.99 -4.95
C GLY A 34 6.34 -9.54 -6.09
N THR A 35 6.06 -8.25 -6.21
CA THR A 35 5.24 -7.73 -7.29
C THR A 35 5.62 -6.28 -7.54
N ASN A 36 5.51 -5.84 -8.79
CA ASN A 36 5.81 -4.46 -9.13
C ASN A 36 4.56 -3.57 -9.15
N PHE A 37 3.42 -4.12 -8.78
CA PHE A 37 2.18 -3.37 -8.73
C PHE A 37 1.39 -3.81 -7.51
N VAL A 38 1.20 -2.87 -6.56
CA VAL A 38 0.44 -3.15 -5.35
C VAL A 38 -1.03 -2.89 -5.61
N LYS A 39 -1.85 -3.87 -5.27
CA LYS A 39 -3.30 -3.73 -5.39
C LYS A 39 -3.91 -4.45 -4.20
N THR A 40 -4.60 -3.70 -3.36
CA THR A 40 -5.17 -4.28 -2.15
C THR A 40 -6.44 -3.54 -1.76
N SER A 41 -7.36 -4.28 -1.17
CA SER A 41 -8.60 -3.69 -0.66
C SER A 41 -8.32 -2.94 0.62
N LEU A 42 -8.88 -1.75 0.74
CA LEU A 42 -8.79 -0.97 1.97
C LEU A 42 -9.94 -1.28 2.92
N LYS A 43 -10.86 -2.13 2.46
CA LYS A 43 -11.96 -2.65 3.29
C LYS A 43 -12.82 -1.53 3.89
N THR A 44 -12.96 -0.43 3.17
CA THR A 44 -13.75 0.69 3.63
C THR A 44 -14.51 1.31 2.47
N LYS A 45 -15.65 1.88 2.79
CA LYS A 45 -16.46 2.65 1.85
C LYS A 45 -16.31 4.14 2.09
N VAL A 46 -15.58 4.52 3.12
CA VAL A 46 -15.45 5.91 3.53
C VAL A 46 -14.16 6.48 2.95
N LEU A 47 -14.29 7.56 2.18
CA LEU A 47 -13.13 8.16 1.52
C LEU A 47 -12.06 8.60 2.52
N ASP A 48 -12.46 9.21 3.63
CA ASP A 48 -11.51 9.67 4.62
C ASP A 48 -10.68 8.51 5.18
N GLU A 49 -11.33 7.38 5.43
CA GLU A 49 -10.61 6.20 5.91
C GLU A 49 -9.71 5.63 4.84
N ALA A 50 -10.18 5.66 3.61
CA ALA A 50 -9.36 5.17 2.50
C ALA A 50 -8.10 6.03 2.33
N ILE A 51 -8.24 7.33 2.47
CA ILE A 51 -7.10 8.23 2.37
C ILE A 51 -6.10 7.96 3.49
N SER A 52 -6.58 7.78 4.71
CA SER A 52 -5.70 7.44 5.83
C SER A 52 -4.94 6.15 5.58
N SER A 53 -5.64 5.12 5.14
CA SER A 53 -5.01 3.83 4.86
C SER A 53 -4.01 3.95 3.70
N ARG A 54 -4.39 4.70 2.67
CA ARG A 54 -3.50 4.95 1.54
C ARG A 54 -2.21 5.61 2.02
N ASP A 55 -2.34 6.62 2.88
CA ASP A 55 -1.17 7.35 3.35
C ASP A 55 -0.26 6.43 4.16
N MET A 56 -0.82 5.55 4.97
CA MET A 56 -0.04 4.58 5.71
C MET A 56 0.73 3.66 4.76
N LEU A 57 0.07 3.19 3.72
CA LEU A 57 0.71 2.32 2.75
C LEU A 57 1.81 3.04 1.98
N ILE A 58 1.57 4.29 1.59
CA ILE A 58 2.57 5.07 0.88
C ILE A 58 3.80 5.29 1.76
N ASN A 59 3.58 5.62 3.03
CA ASN A 59 4.70 5.80 3.94
C ASN A 59 5.50 4.52 4.11
N ALA A 60 4.81 3.39 4.26
CA ALA A 60 5.48 2.10 4.41
C ALA A 60 6.27 1.74 3.16
N LEU A 61 5.70 1.98 1.98
CA LEU A 61 6.39 1.70 0.73
C LEU A 61 7.61 2.60 0.55
N ASN A 62 7.50 3.86 0.99
CA ASN A 62 8.64 4.77 0.93
C ASN A 62 9.76 4.32 1.85
N GLU A 63 9.42 3.73 2.99
CA GLU A 63 10.45 3.18 3.87
C GLU A 63 11.21 2.05 3.18
N LEU A 64 10.50 1.20 2.44
CA LEU A 64 11.18 0.15 1.69
C LEU A 64 12.07 0.70 0.60
N GLU A 65 11.72 1.88 0.06
CA GLU A 65 12.54 2.52 -0.96
C GLU A 65 13.86 3.05 -0.38
N ASN A 66 13.82 3.51 0.86
CA ASN A 66 14.93 4.24 1.45
C ASN A 66 15.68 3.48 2.53
N THR A 67 15.17 2.32 2.95
CA THR A 67 15.72 1.58 4.08
C THR A 67 15.70 0.10 3.76
N ASP A 68 16.73 -0.64 4.18
CA ASP A 68 16.73 -2.08 3.99
C ASP A 68 15.61 -2.72 4.79
N ILE A 69 15.06 -3.81 4.24
CA ILE A 69 13.95 -4.49 4.91
C ILE A 69 14.35 -4.95 6.31
N SER A 70 15.62 -5.26 6.52
CA SER A 70 16.09 -5.69 7.84
C SER A 70 16.10 -4.56 8.85
N ASP A 71 16.12 -3.32 8.38
CA ASP A 71 16.16 -2.13 9.25
C ASP A 71 14.82 -1.45 9.38
N ILE A 72 13.84 -1.89 8.60
CA ILE A 72 12.53 -1.26 8.63
C ILE A 72 11.82 -1.58 9.96
N GLY A 73 11.09 -0.61 10.49
CA GLY A 73 10.40 -0.80 11.75
C GLY A 73 9.27 -1.82 11.67
N GLU A 74 9.04 -2.50 12.78
CA GLU A 74 7.99 -3.49 12.87
C GLU A 74 6.63 -2.87 12.56
N HIS A 75 6.46 -1.61 12.87
CA HIS A 75 5.23 -0.89 12.57
C HIS A 75 4.88 -0.97 11.07
N PHE A 76 5.88 -0.77 10.22
CA PHE A 76 5.64 -0.81 8.77
C PHE A 76 5.38 -2.22 8.29
N LEU A 77 6.05 -3.20 8.89
CA LEU A 77 5.80 -4.59 8.54
C LEU A 77 4.36 -4.99 8.89
N ASN A 78 3.87 -4.49 10.01
CA ASN A 78 2.48 -4.74 10.40
C ASN A 78 1.50 -4.11 9.42
N VAL A 79 1.82 -2.92 8.91
CA VAL A 79 0.98 -2.28 7.91
C VAL A 79 0.88 -3.16 6.67
N PHE A 80 1.99 -3.68 6.19
CA PHE A 80 1.97 -4.56 5.02
C PHE A 80 1.14 -5.81 5.29
N GLU A 81 1.32 -6.41 6.46
CA GLU A 81 0.59 -7.62 6.80
C GLU A 81 -0.91 -7.36 6.88
N ASP A 82 -1.30 -6.23 7.44
CA ASP A 82 -2.71 -5.88 7.57
C ASP A 82 -3.40 -5.77 6.22
N PHE A 83 -2.65 -5.40 5.20
CA PHE A 83 -3.21 -5.25 3.86
C PHE A 83 -2.85 -6.41 2.94
N GLY A 84 -2.32 -7.49 3.51
CA GLY A 84 -2.05 -8.69 2.73
C GLY A 84 -0.84 -8.59 1.83
N ILE A 85 0.07 -7.68 2.12
CA ILE A 85 1.29 -7.52 1.34
C ILE A 85 2.42 -8.23 2.06
N SER A 86 3.05 -9.18 1.37
CA SER A 86 4.18 -9.92 1.95
C SER A 86 5.45 -9.14 1.71
N ALA A 87 6.10 -8.72 2.78
CA ALA A 87 7.39 -8.02 2.69
C ALA A 87 8.40 -8.86 3.43
N LYS A 88 9.32 -9.46 2.71
CA LYS A 88 10.31 -10.36 3.29
C LYS A 88 11.70 -10.00 2.81
N PRO A 89 12.70 -10.14 3.68
CA PRO A 89 14.07 -9.95 3.23
C PRO A 89 14.41 -11.00 2.19
N SER A 90 15.12 -10.59 1.16
CA SER A 90 15.57 -11.56 0.17
C SER A 90 16.82 -12.25 0.72
N ASP A 91 16.84 -13.53 0.54
CA ASP A 91 18.00 -14.32 0.99
C ASP A 91 19.05 -14.40 -0.07
#